data_58ded6844b07110b711a6ad6e43df538
#
_entry.id   58ded6844b07110b711a6ad6e43df538
#
_cell.length_a   1.000
_cell.length_b   1.000
_cell.length_c   1.000
_cell.angle_alpha   90.00
_cell.angle_beta   90.00
_cell.angle_gamma   90.00
#
_symmetry.space_group_name_H-M   'P 1'
#
loop_
_entity.id
_entity.type
_entity.pdbx_description
1 polymer ?
#
loop_
_entity_poly.entity_id
_entity_poly.type
_entity_poly.pdbx_seq_one_letter_code
_entity_poly.pdbx_strand_id
1 'polypeptide(L)'
;MKKYVCIILLIAMGCKGVSQEKEAVTEKEEEQTEAFKVVKSEEEWRKELTELQFYVLRKAGTENPGSSEFLKNKMAGTYVCAGCGTPLFKSEYKFDSGTGWPSFDREIEGNVAFDVDYKIGYKRTEEHCAVCGGHLGHVFEDGPRETTGLRHCINGAALRFVPEEQ
;
A
#
# COMPACT_ATOMS: atom_id res chain seq x y z
N MET A 1 -37.73 -0.74 68.42
CA MET A 1 -36.38 -1.15 68.02
C MET A 1 -36.45 -1.59 66.56
N LYS A 2 -36.05 -0.67 65.64
CA LYS A 2 -36.08 -0.91 64.21
C LYS A 2 -34.68 -1.32 63.76
N LYS A 3 -34.52 -2.57 63.24
CA LYS A 3 -33.25 -3.06 62.69
C LYS A 3 -33.16 -2.65 61.21
N TYR A 4 -32.16 -1.81 60.87
CA TYR A 4 -31.83 -1.49 59.48
C TYR A 4 -30.85 -2.57 58.94
N VAL A 5 -31.26 -3.29 57.90
CA VAL A 5 -30.39 -4.19 57.13
C VAL A 5 -29.76 -3.37 56.00
N CYS A 6 -28.46 -3.14 56.09
CA CYS A 6 -27.69 -2.61 54.97
C CYS A 6 -27.40 -3.70 53.95
N ILE A 7 -28.00 -3.56 52.77
CA ILE A 7 -27.64 -4.41 51.60
C ILE A 7 -26.49 -3.72 50.89
N ILE A 8 -25.32 -4.33 50.95
CA ILE A 8 -24.15 -3.90 50.17
C ILE A 8 -24.28 -4.45 48.75
N LEU A 9 -24.52 -3.55 47.79
CA LEU A 9 -24.55 -3.90 46.35
C LEU A 9 -23.12 -3.93 45.84
N LEU A 10 -22.56 -5.12 45.64
CA LEU A 10 -21.27 -5.31 44.94
C LEU A 10 -21.47 -5.09 43.44
N ILE A 11 -21.02 -3.95 42.93
CA ILE A 11 -20.94 -3.69 41.50
C ILE A 11 -19.68 -4.38 40.99
N ALA A 12 -19.84 -5.51 40.30
CA ALA A 12 -18.77 -6.12 39.53
C ALA A 12 -18.52 -5.30 38.25
N MET A 13 -17.51 -4.47 38.25
CA MET A 13 -16.98 -3.84 37.01
C MET A 13 -16.23 -4.92 36.19
N GLY A 14 -16.94 -5.55 35.28
CA GLY A 14 -16.34 -6.45 34.30
C GLY A 14 -15.54 -5.67 33.25
N CYS A 15 -14.26 -5.99 33.12
CA CYS A 15 -13.38 -5.53 32.05
C CYS A 15 -13.90 -6.00 30.68
N LYS A 16 -14.56 -5.12 29.91
CA LYS A 16 -15.00 -5.36 28.52
C LYS A 16 -14.14 -4.67 27.46
N GLY A 17 -12.89 -4.30 27.79
CA GLY A 17 -12.07 -3.47 26.90
C GLY A 17 -11.29 -4.24 25.82
N VAL A 18 -10.96 -5.50 26.03
CA VAL A 18 -9.99 -6.23 25.14
C VAL A 18 -10.68 -6.99 24.01
N SER A 19 -11.96 -7.36 24.15
CA SER A 19 -12.68 -8.12 23.12
C SER A 19 -13.15 -7.26 21.95
N GLN A 20 -13.62 -6.03 22.22
CA GLN A 20 -14.16 -5.15 21.18
C GLN A 20 -13.09 -4.59 20.24
N GLU A 21 -11.86 -4.39 20.73
CA GLU A 21 -10.76 -3.88 19.88
C GLU A 21 -10.25 -4.95 18.90
N LYS A 22 -10.24 -6.22 19.31
CA LYS A 22 -9.90 -7.33 18.41
C LYS A 22 -10.98 -7.61 17.35
N GLU A 23 -12.24 -7.53 17.71
CA GLU A 23 -13.35 -7.72 16.77
C GLU A 23 -13.39 -6.59 15.73
N ALA A 24 -13.20 -5.33 16.14
CA ALA A 24 -13.16 -4.20 15.21
C ALA A 24 -11.95 -4.20 14.25
N VAL A 25 -10.82 -4.74 14.67
CA VAL A 25 -9.63 -4.91 13.78
C VAL A 25 -9.90 -6.03 12.78
N THR A 26 -10.50 -7.15 13.21
CA THR A 26 -10.81 -8.28 12.35
C THR A 26 -11.87 -7.90 11.29
N GLU A 27 -12.93 -7.18 11.68
CA GLU A 27 -13.98 -6.70 10.75
C GLU A 27 -13.42 -5.72 9.71
N LYS A 28 -12.49 -4.82 10.07
CA LYS A 28 -11.85 -3.92 9.10
C LYS A 28 -10.90 -4.64 8.16
N GLU A 29 -10.18 -5.64 8.63
CA GLU A 29 -9.32 -6.47 7.77
C GLU A 29 -10.17 -7.33 6.81
N GLU A 30 -11.31 -7.86 7.24
CA GLU A 30 -12.25 -8.62 6.39
C GLU A 30 -12.93 -7.72 5.36
N GLU A 31 -13.37 -6.51 5.71
CA GLU A 31 -13.99 -5.55 4.79
C GLU A 31 -13.01 -5.06 3.71
N GLN A 32 -11.72 -4.91 4.03
CA GLN A 32 -10.69 -4.58 3.03
C GLN A 32 -10.35 -5.75 2.11
N THR A 33 -10.47 -7.00 2.57
CA THR A 33 -10.17 -8.17 1.74
C THR A 33 -11.26 -8.45 0.69
N GLU A 34 -12.52 -8.08 0.92
CA GLU A 34 -13.58 -8.19 -0.09
C GLU A 34 -13.45 -7.17 -1.24
N ALA A 35 -12.67 -6.09 -1.04
CA ALA A 35 -12.50 -5.02 -2.03
C ALA A 35 -11.54 -5.37 -3.19
N PHE A 36 -10.61 -6.32 -3.02
CA PHE A 36 -9.59 -6.64 -4.03
C PHE A 36 -9.87 -7.97 -4.75
N LYS A 37 -9.57 -8.00 -6.05
CA LYS A 37 -9.75 -9.21 -6.89
C LYS A 37 -8.75 -10.34 -6.56
N VAL A 38 -7.57 -9.98 -6.06
CA VAL A 38 -6.52 -10.92 -5.65
C VAL A 38 -6.31 -10.77 -4.15
N VAL A 39 -6.81 -11.74 -3.41
CA VAL A 39 -6.69 -11.83 -1.95
C VAL A 39 -5.91 -13.09 -1.60
N LYS A 40 -4.88 -12.96 -0.77
CA LYS A 40 -4.05 -14.05 -0.27
C LYS A 40 -3.75 -13.81 1.21
N SER A 41 -3.56 -14.87 1.96
CA SER A 41 -3.07 -14.80 3.33
C SER A 41 -1.65 -14.23 3.41
N GLU A 42 -1.26 -13.72 4.56
CA GLU A 42 0.10 -13.25 4.79
C GLU A 42 1.15 -14.34 4.49
N GLU A 43 0.83 -15.60 4.86
CA GLU A 43 1.73 -16.73 4.61
C GLU A 43 1.91 -17.01 3.12
N GLU A 44 0.85 -16.92 2.31
CA GLU A 44 0.91 -17.09 0.86
C GLU A 44 1.72 -15.98 0.20
N TRP A 45 1.51 -14.72 0.62
CA TRP A 45 2.31 -13.60 0.14
C TRP A 45 3.79 -13.76 0.46
N ARG A 46 4.14 -14.23 1.66
CA ARG A 46 5.53 -14.49 2.06
C ARG A 46 6.22 -15.60 1.26
N LYS A 47 5.46 -16.57 0.74
CA LYS A 47 6.01 -17.64 -0.12
C LYS A 47 6.32 -17.14 -1.54
N GLU A 48 5.58 -16.14 -2.02
CA GLU A 48 5.69 -15.66 -3.40
C GLU A 48 6.59 -14.42 -3.55
N LEU A 49 6.70 -13.62 -2.50
CA LEU A 49 7.42 -12.36 -2.50
C LEU A 49 8.78 -12.49 -1.80
N THR A 50 9.77 -11.73 -2.26
CA THR A 50 10.98 -11.53 -1.47
C THR A 50 10.64 -10.75 -0.20
N GLU A 51 11.52 -10.76 0.80
CA GLU A 51 11.30 -10.01 2.05
C GLU A 51 11.08 -8.51 1.79
N LEU A 52 11.88 -7.92 0.88
CA LEU A 52 11.73 -6.51 0.52
C LEU A 52 10.41 -6.22 -0.19
N GLN A 53 10.02 -7.07 -1.15
CA GLN A 53 8.71 -6.96 -1.82
C GLN A 53 7.56 -7.09 -0.83
N PHE A 54 7.63 -8.05 0.07
CA PHE A 54 6.61 -8.23 1.11
C PHE A 54 6.55 -7.02 2.04
N TYR A 55 7.71 -6.52 2.49
CA TYR A 55 7.79 -5.32 3.32
C TYR A 55 7.15 -4.10 2.65
N VAL A 56 7.43 -3.89 1.37
CA VAL A 56 6.86 -2.77 0.61
C VAL A 56 5.38 -2.99 0.33
N LEU A 57 5.02 -4.09 -0.34
CA LEU A 57 3.65 -4.31 -0.83
C LEU A 57 2.63 -4.58 0.27
N ARG A 58 3.03 -5.25 1.38
CA ARG A 58 2.08 -5.73 2.40
C ARG A 58 2.20 -5.07 3.77
N LYS A 59 3.32 -4.35 4.02
CA LYS A 59 3.52 -3.58 5.26
C LYS A 59 3.64 -2.08 5.00
N ALA A 60 3.36 -1.65 3.76
CA ALA A 60 3.48 -0.26 3.30
C ALA A 60 4.85 0.35 3.68
N GLY A 61 5.90 -0.45 3.45
CA GLY A 61 7.29 -0.03 3.65
C GLY A 61 7.82 0.80 2.49
N THR A 62 9.01 1.32 2.66
CA THR A 62 9.73 2.08 1.63
C THR A 62 11.14 1.50 1.48
N GLU A 63 11.55 1.21 0.25
CA GLU A 63 12.92 0.81 -0.06
C GLU A 63 13.89 1.99 0.09
N ASN A 64 15.19 1.72 0.20
CA ASN A 64 16.19 2.78 0.28
C ASN A 64 16.26 3.57 -1.04
N PRO A 65 16.47 4.90 -0.98
CA PRO A 65 16.67 5.70 -2.19
C PRO A 65 17.91 5.21 -2.94
N GLY A 66 17.80 5.14 -4.27
CA GLY A 66 18.89 4.68 -5.13
C GLY A 66 19.06 3.16 -5.25
N SER A 67 18.27 2.34 -4.51
CA SER A 67 18.43 0.89 -4.50
C SER A 67 17.79 0.16 -5.68
N SER A 68 16.80 0.77 -6.34
CA SER A 68 16.07 0.14 -7.42
C SER A 68 16.88 0.01 -8.70
N GLU A 69 16.93 -1.18 -9.28
CA GLU A 69 17.46 -1.43 -10.62
C GLU A 69 16.71 -0.67 -11.73
N PHE A 70 15.45 -0.34 -11.49
CA PHE A 70 14.60 0.35 -12.45
C PHE A 70 14.89 1.85 -12.59
N LEU A 71 15.72 2.45 -11.74
CA LEU A 71 16.09 3.86 -11.86
C LEU A 71 16.67 4.17 -13.23
N LYS A 72 17.59 3.34 -13.71
CA LYS A 72 18.30 3.53 -14.99
C LYS A 72 17.68 2.76 -16.15
N ASN A 73 16.60 1.99 -15.92
CA ASN A 73 15.96 1.24 -16.98
C ASN A 73 15.29 2.19 -18.00
N LYS A 74 15.68 2.06 -19.28
CA LYS A 74 15.15 2.82 -20.41
C LYS A 74 14.56 1.92 -21.52
N MET A 75 14.43 0.64 -21.23
CA MET A 75 13.84 -0.32 -22.17
C MET A 75 12.35 -0.04 -22.37
N ALA A 76 11.85 -0.26 -23.59
CA ALA A 76 10.42 -0.26 -23.87
C ALA A 76 9.74 -1.46 -23.19
N GLY A 77 8.60 -1.23 -22.54
CA GLY A 77 7.86 -2.26 -21.82
C GLY A 77 6.91 -1.71 -20.77
N THR A 78 6.44 -2.60 -19.93
CA THR A 78 5.44 -2.29 -18.90
C THR A 78 5.95 -2.68 -17.51
N TYR A 79 5.79 -1.79 -16.56
CA TYR A 79 6.01 -2.06 -15.15
C TYR A 79 4.71 -2.62 -14.56
N VAL A 80 4.79 -3.83 -14.04
CA VAL A 80 3.65 -4.57 -13.46
C VAL A 80 3.82 -4.71 -11.94
N CYS A 81 2.72 -4.88 -11.23
CA CYS A 81 2.74 -5.16 -9.79
C CYS A 81 3.54 -6.44 -9.50
N ALA A 82 4.54 -6.37 -8.63
CA ALA A 82 5.34 -7.52 -8.26
C ALA A 82 4.52 -8.61 -7.56
N GLY A 83 3.42 -8.23 -6.88
CA GLY A 83 2.54 -9.17 -6.20
C GLY A 83 1.60 -9.93 -7.12
N CYS A 84 0.85 -9.24 -7.98
CA CYS A 84 -0.23 -9.85 -8.75
C CYS A 84 -0.06 -9.77 -10.28
N GLY A 85 0.98 -9.09 -10.77
CA GLY A 85 1.23 -8.97 -12.21
C GLY A 85 0.37 -7.94 -12.95
N THR A 86 -0.48 -7.18 -12.25
CA THR A 86 -1.29 -6.12 -12.87
C THR A 86 -0.40 -5.08 -13.54
N PRO A 87 -0.61 -4.71 -14.81
CA PRO A 87 0.08 -3.61 -15.46
C PRO A 87 -0.20 -2.28 -14.74
N LEU A 88 0.84 -1.56 -14.34
CA LEU A 88 0.69 -0.33 -13.55
C LEU A 88 1.15 0.92 -14.30
N PHE A 89 2.34 0.84 -14.93
CA PHE A 89 2.95 1.97 -15.62
C PHE A 89 3.60 1.51 -16.92
N LYS A 90 3.53 2.32 -17.97
CA LYS A 90 4.31 2.09 -19.18
C LYS A 90 5.68 2.76 -19.08
N SER A 91 6.67 2.21 -19.76
CA SER A 91 8.02 2.77 -19.81
C SER A 91 8.06 4.19 -20.38
N GLU A 92 7.17 4.53 -21.30
CA GLU A 92 7.05 5.86 -21.91
C GLU A 92 6.59 6.96 -20.92
N TYR A 93 5.97 6.56 -19.78
CA TYR A 93 5.54 7.48 -18.70
C TYR A 93 6.67 7.76 -17.70
N LYS A 94 7.78 7.00 -17.80
CA LYS A 94 8.88 7.07 -16.85
C LYS A 94 9.80 8.26 -17.13
N PHE A 95 10.15 8.99 -16.06
CA PHE A 95 11.14 10.07 -16.12
C PHE A 95 12.12 10.00 -14.95
N ASP A 96 13.23 10.72 -15.06
CA ASP A 96 14.21 10.84 -13.97
C ASP A 96 13.83 12.06 -13.10
N SER A 97 13.33 11.77 -11.91
CA SER A 97 12.94 12.80 -10.94
C SER A 97 14.09 13.23 -10.01
N GLY A 98 15.22 12.52 -10.01
CA GLY A 98 16.33 12.75 -9.08
C GLY A 98 16.04 12.37 -7.64
N THR A 99 14.87 11.80 -7.31
CA THR A 99 14.48 11.51 -5.93
C THR A 99 15.06 10.20 -5.38
N GLY A 100 15.56 9.34 -6.26
CA GLY A 100 16.10 8.02 -5.89
C GLY A 100 15.10 6.87 -5.99
N TRP A 101 13.89 7.12 -6.48
CA TRP A 101 12.88 6.10 -6.76
C TRP A 101 12.39 6.19 -8.22
N PRO A 102 11.99 5.06 -8.84
CA PRO A 102 11.31 5.06 -10.14
C PRO A 102 10.13 6.04 -10.12
N SER A 103 10.08 6.94 -11.11
CA SER A 103 9.05 7.98 -11.19
C SER A 103 8.37 7.97 -12.54
N PHE A 104 7.05 8.14 -12.52
CA PHE A 104 6.20 8.15 -13.71
C PHE A 104 5.29 9.40 -13.69
N ASP A 105 4.92 9.91 -14.85
CA ASP A 105 4.05 11.08 -14.95
C ASP A 105 2.56 10.72 -14.96
N ARG A 106 2.24 9.45 -15.16
CA ARG A 106 0.86 8.89 -15.08
C ARG A 106 0.90 7.39 -14.87
N GLU A 107 -0.22 6.84 -14.43
CA GLU A 107 -0.47 5.41 -14.31
C GLU A 107 -1.23 4.85 -15.53
N ILE A 108 -1.37 3.54 -15.60
CA ILE A 108 -2.38 2.89 -16.45
C ILE A 108 -3.71 3.00 -15.72
N GLU A 109 -4.63 3.77 -16.29
CA GLU A 109 -5.92 4.11 -15.70
C GLU A 109 -6.68 2.88 -15.19
N GLY A 110 -7.21 2.99 -13.96
CA GLY A 110 -7.99 1.95 -13.30
C GLY A 110 -7.16 0.82 -12.66
N ASN A 111 -5.84 0.81 -12.81
CA ASN A 111 -4.96 -0.22 -12.25
C ASN A 111 -4.21 0.23 -10.99
N VAL A 112 -4.20 1.53 -10.71
CA VAL A 112 -3.71 2.13 -9.48
C VAL A 112 -4.89 2.77 -8.75
N ALA A 113 -4.96 2.57 -7.45
CA ALA A 113 -5.94 3.20 -6.57
C ALA A 113 -5.22 4.09 -5.55
N PHE A 114 -5.95 5.05 -4.99
CA PHE A 114 -5.39 6.11 -4.18
C PHE A 114 -6.06 6.18 -2.82
N ASP A 115 -5.26 6.39 -1.77
CA ASP A 115 -5.71 6.60 -0.41
C ASP A 115 -5.00 7.78 0.25
N VAL A 116 -5.47 8.17 1.43
CA VAL A 116 -4.85 9.24 2.21
C VAL A 116 -3.96 8.64 3.28
N ASP A 117 -2.69 9.02 3.29
CA ASP A 117 -1.68 8.59 4.26
C ASP A 117 -1.22 9.77 5.15
N TYR A 118 -1.13 9.53 6.47
CA TYR A 118 -0.66 10.47 7.49
C TYR A 118 0.53 9.94 8.30
N LYS A 119 1.14 8.82 7.91
CA LYS A 119 2.18 8.12 8.70
C LYS A 119 3.38 8.97 9.10
N ILE A 120 3.71 10.00 8.32
CA ILE A 120 4.86 10.87 8.59
C ILE A 120 4.45 12.27 9.10
N GLY A 121 3.22 12.41 9.63
CA GLY A 121 2.75 13.61 10.30
C GLY A 121 2.13 14.68 9.38
N TYR A 122 2.10 14.48 8.06
CA TYR A 122 1.35 15.30 7.11
C TYR A 122 0.64 14.44 6.07
N LYS A 123 -0.37 15.02 5.42
CA LYS A 123 -1.20 14.35 4.41
C LYS A 123 -0.38 14.05 3.15
N ARG A 124 -0.41 12.80 2.71
CA ARG A 124 0.08 12.37 1.39
C ARG A 124 -1.00 11.57 0.68
N THR A 125 -0.91 11.50 -0.63
CA THR A 125 -1.73 10.57 -1.43
C THR A 125 -0.93 9.30 -1.66
N GLU A 126 -1.33 8.21 -0.98
CA GLU A 126 -0.77 6.88 -1.16
C GLU A 126 -1.28 6.26 -2.46
N GLU A 127 -0.45 5.46 -3.09
CA GLU A 127 -0.78 4.65 -4.26
C GLU A 127 -0.66 3.18 -3.93
N HIS A 128 -1.68 2.40 -4.32
CA HIS A 128 -1.68 0.96 -4.21
C HIS A 128 -2.25 0.29 -5.46
N CYS A 129 -1.90 -0.97 -5.69
CA CYS A 129 -2.45 -1.76 -6.80
C CYS A 129 -3.95 -1.95 -6.61
N ALA A 130 -4.77 -1.52 -7.59
CA ALA A 130 -6.23 -1.63 -7.53
C ALA A 130 -6.73 -3.09 -7.52
N VAL A 131 -5.89 -4.07 -7.86
CA VAL A 131 -6.26 -5.49 -7.96
C VAL A 131 -5.93 -6.28 -6.70
N CYS A 132 -4.81 -5.99 -6.02
CA CYS A 132 -4.38 -6.75 -4.85
C CYS A 132 -4.15 -5.91 -3.58
N GLY A 133 -4.35 -4.58 -3.65
CA GLY A 133 -4.14 -3.67 -2.53
C GLY A 133 -2.67 -3.49 -2.11
N GLY A 134 -1.72 -3.99 -2.91
CA GLY A 134 -0.29 -3.86 -2.59
C GLY A 134 0.16 -2.40 -2.65
N HIS A 135 0.79 -1.90 -1.56
CA HIS A 135 1.35 -0.55 -1.52
C HIS A 135 2.42 -0.37 -2.61
N LEU A 136 2.34 0.72 -3.36
CA LEU A 136 3.27 1.04 -4.45
C LEU A 136 4.19 2.21 -4.07
N GLY A 137 3.63 3.27 -3.55
CA GLY A 137 4.31 4.52 -3.27
C GLY A 137 3.35 5.67 -3.00
N HIS A 138 3.71 6.86 -3.46
CA HIS A 138 2.90 8.06 -3.28
C HIS A 138 2.96 8.94 -4.54
N VAL A 139 1.87 9.68 -4.81
CA VAL A 139 1.83 10.66 -5.87
C VAL A 139 1.99 12.08 -5.32
N PHE A 140 2.73 12.91 -6.07
CA PHE A 140 3.04 14.30 -5.75
C PHE A 140 2.71 15.21 -6.94
N GLU A 141 2.50 16.50 -6.69
CA GLU A 141 2.17 17.53 -7.70
C GLU A 141 3.40 18.30 -8.20
N ASP A 142 4.56 17.64 -8.20
CA ASP A 142 5.85 18.20 -8.62
C ASP A 142 6.46 17.47 -9.83
N GLY A 143 5.62 16.84 -10.63
CA GLY A 143 5.99 16.16 -11.86
C GLY A 143 6.15 17.10 -13.07
N PRO A 144 6.40 16.54 -14.27
CA PRO A 144 6.58 17.29 -15.50
C PRO A 144 5.30 18.06 -15.87
N ARG A 145 5.40 19.39 -15.96
CA ARG A 145 4.26 20.27 -16.27
C ARG A 145 3.78 20.14 -17.72
N GLU A 146 4.64 19.64 -18.58
CA GLU A 146 4.37 19.38 -19.99
C GLU A 146 3.42 18.20 -20.21
N THR A 147 3.23 17.38 -19.17
CA THR A 147 2.32 16.23 -19.17
C THR A 147 1.22 16.43 -18.12
N THR A 148 1.24 15.69 -17.04
CA THR A 148 0.18 15.73 -16.02
C THR A 148 0.50 16.68 -14.86
N GLY A 149 1.76 17.06 -14.69
CA GLY A 149 2.24 17.74 -13.48
C GLY A 149 2.36 16.82 -12.28
N LEU A 150 2.03 15.53 -12.42
CA LEU A 150 2.10 14.54 -11.36
C LEU A 150 3.42 13.76 -11.38
N ARG A 151 3.86 13.34 -10.21
CA ARG A 151 4.99 12.42 -10.04
C ARG A 151 4.56 11.25 -9.17
N HIS A 152 4.32 10.12 -9.81
CA HIS A 152 4.09 8.83 -9.17
C HIS A 152 5.46 8.29 -8.72
N CYS A 153 5.77 8.40 -7.43
CA CYS A 153 7.03 8.01 -6.82
C CYS A 153 6.90 6.60 -6.27
N ILE A 154 7.40 5.62 -7.00
CA ILE A 154 7.08 4.21 -6.81
C ILE A 154 8.29 3.44 -6.29
N ASN A 155 8.09 2.60 -5.28
CA ASN A 155 9.10 1.64 -4.84
C ASN A 155 9.41 0.64 -5.96
N GLY A 156 10.65 0.52 -6.38
CA GLY A 156 11.01 -0.46 -7.39
C GLY A 156 10.77 -1.89 -6.94
N ALA A 157 10.89 -2.17 -5.64
CA ALA A 157 10.54 -3.47 -5.07
C ALA A 157 9.05 -3.84 -5.25
N ALA A 158 8.15 -2.85 -5.43
CA ALA A 158 6.74 -3.10 -5.74
C ALA A 158 6.50 -3.48 -7.20
N LEU A 159 7.51 -3.39 -8.06
CA LEU A 159 7.42 -3.54 -9.51
C LEU A 159 8.16 -4.78 -10.02
N ARG A 160 7.70 -5.29 -11.16
CA ARG A 160 8.46 -6.12 -12.11
C ARG A 160 8.39 -5.46 -13.49
N PHE A 161 9.43 -5.62 -14.28
CA PHE A 161 9.43 -5.10 -15.64
C PHE A 161 9.18 -6.21 -16.65
N VAL A 162 8.26 -5.98 -17.58
CA VAL A 162 7.94 -6.84 -18.70
C VAL A 162 8.34 -6.11 -19.97
N PRO A 163 9.41 -6.53 -20.66
CA PRO A 163 9.82 -5.92 -21.92
C PRO A 163 8.74 -6.05 -22.99
N GLU A 164 8.66 -5.09 -23.89
CA GLU A 164 7.85 -5.18 -25.10
C GLU A 164 8.51 -6.19 -26.06
N GLU A 165 7.71 -7.11 -26.60
CA GLU A 165 8.21 -8.06 -27.61
C GLU A 165 8.54 -7.29 -28.89
N GLN A 166 9.72 -7.56 -29.45
CA GLN A 166 10.20 -6.97 -30.70
C GLN A 166 9.63 -7.70 -31.93
#